data_d612ad872fb5331fe90c0d30336d8564
#
_entry.id   d612ad872fb5331fe90c0d30336d8564
#
_cell.length_a   1.000
_cell.length_b   1.000
_cell.length_c   1.000
_cell.angle_alpha   90.00
_cell.angle_beta   90.00
_cell.angle_gamma   90.00
#
_symmetry.space_group_name_H-M   'P 1'
#
loop_
_entity.id
_entity.type
_entity.pdbx_description
1 polymer ?
#
loop_
_entity_poly.entity_id
_entity_poly.type
_entity_poly.pdbx_seq_one_letter_code
_entity_poly.pdbx_strand_id
1 'polypeptide(L)'
;MKQSPNTNANATAQSLTSQESCLLVRETLRISANLASNAGVSSNSSSVNDGAAIPLMDENRRMGLMGEEFRESSLKLICCEKMDARRWKYVAEKDPFGNFKNNSIRALSLHTPQSPLDELMAFARSYVVPEGFPDSVIPSYVPYMTWRALKHFFGGAMGVFTTQTLLSSVGVSRNRAAPGAVAINWILKDGAGRVGKMLFSRQGKKFDYDLKQLRFAGDLLLELGAGVELATAAAPHLFLPLACAANVLKNVAAVTSTSTRTPIYKAFAKGENIGDVTAKGECVSNIADLLGTGLSIMISKRNPSLVTTFGLLSCGYLFSSYREVRSVVLHTLNRARFSVAVDSFVKTGQVPSLQEGNMQENIFSFPWLKDRPVVLGSRFKDAFQDPGAYLAIEPLFEKEKYIVTYNPSKGKIYALLKDQAKSDDILKAAFHAHVLLHFIHSSNNCRSSSRSQQEHGHSNLIPTTADFGLHIADSCKMVSTSYGHFKNKAAEQGWRMSESLLNPGRARLY
;
A
#
# COMPACT_ATOMS: atom_id res chain seq x y z
N MET A 1 -31.42 -38.77 -33.36
CA MET A 1 -32.23 -37.55 -33.54
C MET A 1 -32.24 -36.82 -32.20
N LYS A 2 -31.63 -35.69 -32.14
CA LYS A 2 -31.69 -34.46 -31.36
C LYS A 2 -30.34 -33.97 -30.92
N GLN A 3 -30.05 -32.81 -31.43
CA GLN A 3 -28.84 -32.01 -31.34
C GLN A 3 -28.56 -31.46 -29.95
N SER A 4 -27.32 -31.40 -29.63
CA SER A 4 -26.76 -30.58 -28.54
C SER A 4 -26.56 -29.14 -29.01
N PRO A 5 -26.69 -28.11 -28.16
CA PRO A 5 -26.22 -26.78 -28.48
C PRO A 5 -24.81 -26.57 -27.97
N ASN A 6 -23.99 -26.11 -28.86
CA ASN A 6 -22.67 -25.48 -28.70
C ASN A 6 -22.75 -24.31 -27.73
N THR A 7 -21.81 -24.24 -26.80
CA THR A 7 -21.51 -23.01 -26.07
C THR A 7 -20.05 -22.64 -26.33
N ASN A 8 -19.87 -21.75 -27.29
CA ASN A 8 -18.68 -20.95 -27.47
C ASN A 8 -18.57 -19.91 -26.31
N ALA A 9 -17.67 -20.10 -25.40
CA ALA A 9 -17.28 -19.11 -24.41
C ALA A 9 -15.77 -19.22 -24.09
N ASN A 10 -14.91 -19.01 -25.10
CA ASN A 10 -13.46 -18.85 -24.89
C ASN A 10 -12.77 -18.14 -26.06
N ALA A 11 -13.37 -17.08 -26.58
CA ALA A 11 -12.77 -16.33 -27.69
C ALA A 11 -12.68 -14.81 -27.49
N THR A 12 -12.61 -14.33 -26.23
CA THR A 12 -12.61 -12.87 -25.99
C THR A 12 -11.37 -12.32 -25.30
N ALA A 13 -10.37 -13.14 -25.00
CA ALA A 13 -9.15 -12.67 -24.29
C ALA A 13 -7.88 -12.52 -25.14
N GLN A 14 -7.91 -12.87 -26.44
CA GLN A 14 -6.72 -12.85 -27.29
C GLN A 14 -6.78 -11.96 -28.55
N SER A 15 -7.89 -11.29 -28.83
CA SER A 15 -7.99 -10.46 -30.04
C SER A 15 -7.85 -8.94 -29.80
N LEU A 16 -7.71 -8.48 -28.57
CA LEU A 16 -7.46 -7.06 -28.25
C LEU A 16 -6.02 -6.61 -28.53
N THR A 17 -5.09 -7.53 -28.74
CA THR A 17 -3.67 -7.22 -28.86
C THR A 17 -3.21 -6.73 -30.24
N SER A 18 -3.91 -7.05 -31.32
CA SER A 18 -3.43 -6.73 -32.67
C SER A 18 -3.88 -5.34 -33.15
N GLN A 19 -5.08 -4.91 -32.84
CA GLN A 19 -5.56 -3.57 -33.23
C GLN A 19 -4.98 -2.46 -32.36
N GLU A 20 -4.86 -2.66 -31.05
CA GLU A 20 -4.20 -1.71 -30.15
C GLU A 20 -2.70 -1.62 -30.42
N SER A 21 -2.03 -2.73 -30.73
CA SER A 21 -0.62 -2.73 -31.15
C SER A 21 -0.41 -1.99 -32.47
N CYS A 22 -1.32 -2.11 -33.44
CA CYS A 22 -1.27 -1.36 -34.69
C CYS A 22 -1.53 0.13 -34.48
N LEU A 23 -2.43 0.52 -33.56
CA LEU A 23 -2.66 1.91 -33.21
C LEU A 23 -1.47 2.54 -32.49
N LEU A 24 -0.85 1.84 -31.55
CA LEU A 24 0.37 2.28 -30.86
C LEU A 24 1.57 2.42 -31.83
N VAL A 25 1.75 1.49 -32.75
CA VAL A 25 2.82 1.58 -33.77
C VAL A 25 2.54 2.74 -34.73
N ARG A 26 1.29 2.98 -35.10
CA ARG A 26 0.90 4.09 -35.97
C ARG A 26 1.08 5.45 -35.30
N GLU A 27 0.79 5.53 -33.99
CA GLU A 27 0.98 6.74 -33.18
C GLU A 27 2.47 7.03 -32.95
N THR A 28 3.28 6.01 -32.65
CA THR A 28 4.75 6.16 -32.53
C THR A 28 5.41 6.56 -33.85
N LEU A 29 4.95 6.02 -34.98
CA LEU A 29 5.44 6.43 -36.30
C LEU A 29 5.03 7.86 -36.66
N ARG A 30 3.84 8.31 -36.23
CA ARG A 30 3.37 9.68 -36.44
C ARG A 30 4.17 10.70 -35.60
N ILE A 31 4.49 10.32 -34.35
CA ILE A 31 5.34 11.12 -33.46
C ILE A 31 6.76 11.21 -33.98
N SER A 32 7.34 10.09 -34.45
CA SER A 32 8.68 10.07 -35.04
C SER A 32 8.77 10.85 -36.34
N ALA A 33 7.72 10.84 -37.18
CA ALA A 33 7.65 11.64 -38.42
C ALA A 33 7.55 13.13 -38.12
N ASN A 34 6.79 13.55 -37.10
CA ASN A 34 6.72 14.95 -36.67
C ASN A 34 8.02 15.45 -36.03
N LEU A 35 8.75 14.58 -35.30
CA LEU A 35 10.08 14.89 -34.79
C LEU A 35 11.12 15.04 -35.90
N ALA A 36 11.06 14.23 -36.96
CA ALA A 36 11.94 14.30 -38.10
C ALA A 36 11.67 15.53 -38.97
N SER A 37 10.41 15.95 -39.10
CA SER A 37 10.06 17.18 -39.85
C SER A 37 10.45 18.47 -39.13
N ASN A 38 10.47 18.49 -37.79
CA ASN A 38 10.94 19.63 -37.01
C ASN A 38 12.47 19.73 -36.86
N ALA A 39 13.19 18.64 -37.09
CA ALA A 39 14.67 18.62 -37.10
C ALA A 39 15.29 19.15 -38.40
N GLY A 40 14.47 19.36 -39.46
CA GLY A 40 14.92 19.80 -40.81
C GLY A 40 14.94 21.29 -41.05
N VAL A 41 14.56 22.15 -40.11
CA VAL A 41 14.52 23.62 -40.29
C VAL A 41 15.30 24.28 -39.16
N SER A 42 16.60 24.19 -39.20
CA SER A 42 17.49 25.21 -38.61
C SER A 42 18.94 24.92 -39.01
N SER A 43 19.29 25.37 -40.21
CA SER A 43 20.67 25.70 -40.52
C SER A 43 20.62 26.96 -41.38
N ASN A 44 20.82 28.13 -40.78
CA ASN A 44 21.67 29.19 -41.35
C ASN A 44 21.84 30.35 -40.36
N SER A 45 23.08 30.54 -40.08
CA SER A 45 23.91 31.74 -40.02
C SER A 45 23.84 32.70 -38.85
N SER A 46 24.97 32.74 -38.25
CA SER A 46 25.90 33.85 -37.95
C SER A 46 25.71 34.69 -36.71
N SER A 47 26.63 34.43 -35.83
CA SER A 47 27.64 35.32 -35.20
C SER A 47 27.16 36.54 -34.38
N VAL A 48 27.90 36.64 -33.27
CA VAL A 48 28.41 37.84 -32.56
C VAL A 48 27.82 38.11 -31.16
N ASN A 49 28.68 37.86 -30.17
CA ASN A 49 28.97 38.55 -28.92
C ASN A 49 27.90 39.49 -28.28
N ASP A 50 27.55 39.30 -27.06
CA ASP A 50 28.15 39.90 -25.88
C ASP A 50 27.37 39.62 -24.62
N GLY A 51 28.11 39.48 -23.54
CA GLY A 51 27.53 39.22 -22.23
C GLY A 51 26.75 40.42 -21.66
N ALA A 52 25.60 40.08 -21.10
CA ALA A 52 24.96 40.96 -20.11
C ALA A 52 24.03 40.15 -19.23
N ALA A 53 24.21 40.27 -17.94
CA ALA A 53 23.40 39.72 -16.88
C ALA A 53 21.92 40.08 -17.08
N ILE A 54 21.05 39.08 -17.03
CA ILE A 54 19.59 39.24 -17.06
C ILE A 54 19.12 39.49 -15.61
N PRO A 55 18.51 40.68 -15.33
CA PRO A 55 17.88 40.90 -14.03
C PRO A 55 16.58 40.06 -13.94
N LEU A 56 16.38 39.43 -12.80
CA LEU A 56 15.11 38.82 -12.39
C LEU A 56 14.01 39.89 -12.47
N MET A 57 13.20 39.84 -13.51
CA MET A 57 12.01 40.68 -13.63
C MET A 57 10.84 40.03 -12.87
N ASP A 58 10.31 40.79 -11.95
CA ASP A 58 9.15 40.60 -11.12
C ASP A 58 7.93 40.14 -11.94
N GLU A 59 7.35 39.01 -11.55
CA GLU A 59 6.18 38.35 -12.17
C GLU A 59 4.94 39.25 -12.17
N ASN A 60 4.86 40.18 -11.21
CA ASN A 60 3.80 41.19 -11.12
C ASN A 60 3.84 42.24 -12.23
N ARG A 61 5.03 42.55 -12.81
CA ARG A 61 5.15 43.50 -13.90
C ARG A 61 4.67 42.94 -15.25
N ARG A 62 4.80 41.60 -15.45
CA ARG A 62 4.26 40.94 -16.66
C ARG A 62 2.74 40.88 -16.68
N MET A 63 2.10 40.76 -15.50
CA MET A 63 0.63 40.85 -15.41
C MET A 63 0.09 42.25 -15.70
N GLY A 64 0.83 43.29 -15.35
CA GLY A 64 0.50 44.68 -15.65
C GLY A 64 0.56 45.03 -17.15
N LEU A 65 1.59 44.55 -17.86
CA LEU A 65 1.74 44.78 -19.30
C LEU A 65 0.68 44.04 -20.14
N MET A 66 0.29 42.83 -19.76
CA MET A 66 -0.80 42.10 -20.44
C MET A 66 -2.19 42.69 -20.17
N GLY A 67 -2.36 43.45 -19.09
CA GLY A 67 -3.60 44.12 -18.76
C GLY A 67 -3.82 45.39 -19.61
N GLU A 68 -2.75 46.02 -20.11
CA GLU A 68 -2.84 47.20 -20.97
C GLU A 68 -3.12 46.85 -22.43
N GLU A 69 -2.54 45.81 -23.00
CA GLU A 69 -2.84 45.34 -24.36
C GLU A 69 -4.30 44.91 -24.55
N PHE A 70 -4.96 44.45 -23.48
CA PHE A 70 -6.39 44.08 -23.51
C PHE A 70 -7.35 45.26 -23.35
N ARG A 71 -6.88 46.44 -22.97
CA ARG A 71 -7.73 47.63 -22.84
C ARG A 71 -8.04 48.33 -24.19
N GLU A 72 -7.19 48.13 -25.19
CA GLU A 72 -7.38 48.73 -26.53
C GLU A 72 -8.13 47.82 -27.51
N SER A 73 -8.38 46.54 -27.18
CA SER A 73 -9.12 45.64 -28.07
C SER A 73 -10.59 45.52 -27.64
N SER A 74 -11.49 45.41 -28.62
CA SER A 74 -12.93 45.14 -28.44
C SER A 74 -13.22 43.80 -27.75
N LEU A 75 -12.18 43.09 -27.33
CA LEU A 75 -12.23 41.76 -26.70
C LEU A 75 -12.33 41.89 -25.17
N LYS A 76 -13.39 41.32 -24.58
CA LYS A 76 -13.55 41.27 -23.14
C LYS A 76 -13.28 39.84 -22.65
N LEU A 77 -12.48 39.74 -21.58
CA LEU A 77 -12.27 38.47 -20.86
C LEU A 77 -13.60 37.97 -20.22
N ILE A 78 -14.02 36.76 -20.54
CA ILE A 78 -15.23 36.15 -19.98
C ILE A 78 -14.83 35.29 -18.78
N CYS A 79 -13.90 34.31 -18.97
CA CYS A 79 -13.44 33.42 -17.90
C CYS A 79 -12.04 32.88 -18.19
N CYS A 80 -11.43 32.31 -17.15
CA CYS A 80 -10.18 31.56 -17.26
C CYS A 80 -10.45 30.12 -16.88
N GLU A 81 -9.97 29.20 -17.71
CA GLU A 81 -10.05 27.75 -17.46
C GLU A 81 -8.64 27.20 -17.22
N LYS A 82 -8.53 26.31 -16.26
CA LYS A 82 -7.28 25.58 -15.98
C LYS A 82 -7.56 24.10 -16.18
N MET A 83 -6.91 23.48 -17.17
CA MET A 83 -6.97 22.06 -17.44
C MET A 83 -5.54 21.50 -17.55
N ASP A 84 -5.19 20.52 -16.73
CA ASP A 84 -3.88 19.85 -16.73
C ASP A 84 -2.66 20.79 -16.73
N ALA A 85 -2.67 21.77 -15.82
CA ALA A 85 -1.68 22.86 -15.72
C ALA A 85 -1.66 23.84 -16.91
N ARG A 86 -2.49 23.67 -17.93
CA ARG A 86 -2.70 24.63 -19.01
C ARG A 86 -3.76 25.62 -18.60
N ARG A 87 -3.50 26.91 -18.88
CA ARG A 87 -4.46 28.00 -18.62
C ARG A 87 -4.97 28.55 -19.94
N TRP A 88 -6.26 28.62 -20.06
CA TRP A 88 -6.95 29.18 -21.20
C TRP A 88 -7.70 30.45 -20.76
N LYS A 89 -7.62 31.52 -21.56
CA LYS A 89 -8.49 32.68 -21.40
C LYS A 89 -9.52 32.66 -22.50
N TYR A 90 -10.77 32.70 -22.11
CA TYR A 90 -11.87 32.87 -23.04
C TYR A 90 -12.23 34.33 -23.12
N VAL A 91 -12.15 34.90 -24.35
CA VAL A 91 -12.46 36.28 -24.66
C VAL A 91 -13.58 36.33 -25.69
N ALA A 92 -14.44 37.35 -25.60
CA ALA A 92 -15.49 37.58 -26.60
C ALA A 92 -15.48 39.04 -27.06
N GLU A 93 -15.84 39.24 -28.31
CA GLU A 93 -15.97 40.56 -28.97
C GLU A 93 -17.27 41.24 -28.52
N LYS A 94 -17.14 42.57 -28.17
CA LYS A 94 -18.30 43.40 -27.90
C LYS A 94 -18.59 44.29 -29.10
N ASP A 95 -19.87 44.43 -29.42
CA ASP A 95 -20.35 45.43 -30.37
C ASP A 95 -20.23 46.85 -29.79
N PRO A 96 -20.20 47.89 -30.63
CA PRO A 96 -20.14 49.30 -30.20
C PRO A 96 -21.24 49.66 -29.18
N PHE A 97 -22.33 48.92 -29.15
CA PHE A 97 -23.46 49.10 -28.22
C PHE A 97 -23.28 48.36 -26.88
N GLY A 98 -22.12 47.68 -26.65
CA GLY A 98 -21.81 47.00 -25.41
C GLY A 98 -22.33 45.56 -25.27
N ASN A 99 -23.06 45.04 -26.26
CA ASN A 99 -23.55 43.66 -26.28
C ASN A 99 -22.49 42.70 -26.81
N PHE A 100 -22.50 41.47 -26.35
CA PHE A 100 -21.60 40.42 -26.86
C PHE A 100 -22.12 39.91 -28.22
N LYS A 101 -21.22 39.87 -29.20
CA LYS A 101 -21.51 39.31 -30.51
C LYS A 101 -21.66 37.78 -30.42
N ASN A 102 -22.75 37.25 -31.01
CA ASN A 102 -22.98 35.83 -31.06
C ASN A 102 -21.82 35.10 -31.76
N ASN A 103 -21.36 33.96 -31.22
CA ASN A 103 -20.24 33.19 -31.75
C ASN A 103 -18.86 33.84 -31.70
N SER A 104 -18.66 34.87 -30.86
CA SER A 104 -17.39 35.58 -30.77
C SER A 104 -16.42 35.07 -29.72
N ILE A 105 -16.77 33.93 -29.02
CA ILE A 105 -15.91 33.35 -28.00
C ILE A 105 -14.65 32.77 -28.63
N ARG A 106 -13.50 33.31 -28.26
CA ARG A 106 -12.17 32.79 -28.65
C ARG A 106 -11.41 32.30 -27.44
N ALA A 107 -10.82 31.10 -27.54
CA ALA A 107 -9.92 30.57 -26.54
C ALA A 107 -8.49 31.04 -26.85
N LEU A 108 -7.90 31.78 -25.92
CA LEU A 108 -6.50 32.17 -25.99
C LEU A 108 -5.70 31.32 -25.00
N SER A 109 -4.78 30.52 -25.52
CA SER A 109 -3.85 29.79 -24.68
C SER A 109 -2.83 30.74 -24.07
N LEU A 110 -2.70 30.73 -22.75
CA LEU A 110 -1.65 31.48 -22.03
C LEU A 110 -0.30 30.74 -22.04
N HIS A 111 -0.07 29.90 -23.03
CA HIS A 111 1.18 29.15 -23.11
C HIS A 111 2.22 29.98 -23.88
N THR A 112 3.33 30.28 -23.20
CA THR A 112 4.61 30.51 -23.88
C THR A 112 4.96 29.26 -24.69
N PRO A 113 5.53 29.40 -25.90
CA PRO A 113 5.99 28.23 -26.66
C PRO A 113 6.93 27.41 -25.79
N GLN A 114 6.50 26.19 -25.42
CA GLN A 114 7.29 25.28 -24.59
C GLN A 114 8.43 24.73 -25.42
N SER A 115 9.59 24.52 -24.76
CA SER A 115 10.69 23.85 -25.43
C SER A 115 10.25 22.41 -25.76
N PRO A 116 10.80 21.76 -26.82
CA PRO A 116 10.51 20.37 -27.14
C PRO A 116 10.76 19.42 -25.95
N LEU A 117 11.66 19.79 -25.04
CA LEU A 117 11.93 19.07 -23.79
C LEU A 117 10.76 19.17 -22.81
N ASP A 118 10.09 20.30 -22.73
CA ASP A 118 8.93 20.46 -21.84
C ASP A 118 7.73 19.66 -22.34
N GLU A 119 7.53 19.57 -23.65
CA GLU A 119 6.50 18.70 -24.25
C GLU A 119 6.80 17.21 -23.99
N LEU A 120 8.05 16.78 -24.15
CA LEU A 120 8.46 15.43 -23.85
C LEU A 120 8.30 15.12 -22.35
N MET A 121 8.67 16.06 -21.49
CA MET A 121 8.47 15.91 -20.04
C MET A 121 6.99 15.88 -19.67
N ALA A 122 6.14 16.69 -20.28
CA ALA A 122 4.70 16.66 -20.07
C ALA A 122 4.10 15.33 -20.54
N PHE A 123 4.55 14.81 -21.69
CA PHE A 123 4.18 13.50 -22.20
C PHE A 123 4.60 12.37 -21.22
N ALA A 124 5.86 12.33 -20.82
CA ALA A 124 6.35 11.35 -19.84
C ALA A 124 5.59 11.42 -18.51
N ARG A 125 5.30 12.65 -18.04
CA ARG A 125 4.53 12.89 -16.82
C ARG A 125 3.11 12.33 -16.92
N SER A 126 2.47 12.39 -18.10
CA SER A 126 1.12 11.85 -18.31
C SER A 126 1.02 10.33 -18.09
N TYR A 127 2.13 9.59 -18.17
CA TYR A 127 2.17 8.14 -17.89
C TYR A 127 2.41 7.79 -16.41
N VAL A 128 3.05 8.68 -15.66
CA VAL A 128 3.51 8.35 -14.29
C VAL A 128 2.76 9.12 -13.20
N VAL A 129 2.04 10.18 -13.55
CA VAL A 129 1.38 11.06 -12.58
C VAL A 129 -0.13 11.09 -12.86
N PRO A 130 -0.99 10.87 -11.84
CA PRO A 130 -2.43 10.96 -11.98
C PRO A 130 -2.90 12.34 -12.44
N GLU A 131 -4.03 12.37 -13.16
CA GLU A 131 -4.65 13.63 -13.59
C GLU A 131 -5.02 14.50 -12.38
N GLY A 132 -4.85 15.82 -12.53
CA GLY A 132 -5.12 16.78 -11.45
C GLY A 132 -4.11 16.72 -10.29
N PHE A 133 -2.96 16.05 -10.47
CA PHE A 133 -1.89 16.05 -9.45
C PHE A 133 -1.36 17.49 -9.21
N PRO A 134 -1.10 17.90 -7.95
CA PRO A 134 -1.06 17.09 -6.71
C PRO A 134 -2.41 17.00 -5.97
N ASP A 135 -3.43 17.73 -6.36
CA ASP A 135 -4.68 17.85 -5.60
C ASP A 135 -5.54 16.58 -5.63
N SER A 136 -5.37 15.75 -6.66
CA SER A 136 -6.10 14.51 -6.88
C SER A 136 -5.66 13.33 -5.99
N VAL A 137 -4.56 13.49 -5.23
CA VAL A 137 -4.01 12.44 -4.35
C VAL A 137 -3.63 13.00 -2.98
N ILE A 138 -3.47 12.12 -2.00
CA ILE A 138 -2.95 12.52 -0.68
C ILE A 138 -1.42 12.67 -0.70
N PRO A 139 -0.82 13.47 0.22
CA PRO A 139 0.64 13.74 0.22
C PRO A 139 1.53 12.50 0.34
N SER A 140 1.04 11.42 0.95
CA SER A 140 1.80 10.17 1.09
C SER A 140 1.94 9.36 -0.22
N TYR A 141 1.25 9.75 -1.30
CA TYR A 141 1.35 9.12 -2.61
C TYR A 141 2.77 9.19 -3.20
N VAL A 142 3.37 10.37 -3.20
CA VAL A 142 4.71 10.58 -3.81
C VAL A 142 5.79 9.75 -3.11
N PRO A 143 5.96 9.81 -1.78
CA PRO A 143 6.91 8.95 -1.09
C PRO A 143 6.68 7.46 -1.36
N TYR A 144 5.42 7.03 -1.38
CA TYR A 144 5.07 5.63 -1.70
C TYR A 144 5.52 5.24 -3.10
N MET A 145 5.18 6.04 -4.13
CA MET A 145 5.52 5.74 -5.52
C MET A 145 7.03 5.76 -5.77
N THR A 146 7.76 6.65 -5.11
CA THR A 146 9.23 6.71 -5.20
C THR A 146 9.86 5.40 -4.68
N TRP A 147 9.47 4.96 -3.50
CA TRP A 147 10.00 3.72 -2.91
C TRP A 147 9.51 2.49 -3.67
N ARG A 148 8.29 2.53 -4.21
CA ARG A 148 7.75 1.49 -5.07
C ARG A 148 8.55 1.36 -6.36
N ALA A 149 8.84 2.46 -7.02
CA ALA A 149 9.70 2.47 -8.22
C ALA A 149 11.07 1.86 -7.93
N LEU A 150 11.72 2.28 -6.85
CA LEU A 150 13.03 1.77 -6.46
C LEU A 150 12.98 0.26 -6.13
N LYS A 151 11.93 -0.20 -5.45
CA LYS A 151 11.71 -1.62 -5.20
C LYS A 151 11.57 -2.42 -6.49
N HIS A 152 10.75 -1.96 -7.44
CA HIS A 152 10.58 -2.63 -8.72
C HIS A 152 11.86 -2.62 -9.57
N PHE A 153 12.64 -1.56 -9.51
CA PHE A 153 13.96 -1.51 -10.14
C PHE A 153 14.88 -2.63 -9.63
N PHE A 154 14.99 -2.81 -8.33
CA PHE A 154 15.78 -3.90 -7.75
C PHE A 154 15.17 -5.27 -8.07
N GLY A 155 13.83 -5.39 -8.08
CA GLY A 155 13.10 -6.62 -8.43
C GLY A 155 13.36 -7.07 -9.85
N GLY A 156 13.26 -6.16 -10.83
CA GLY A 156 13.59 -6.41 -12.23
C GLY A 156 15.06 -6.81 -12.42
N ALA A 157 15.95 -6.12 -11.72
CA ALA A 157 17.36 -6.43 -11.73
C ALA A 157 17.65 -7.87 -11.23
N MET A 158 17.03 -8.29 -10.12
CA MET A 158 17.18 -9.65 -9.60
C MET A 158 16.57 -10.71 -10.53
N GLY A 159 15.47 -10.39 -11.20
CA GLY A 159 14.78 -11.29 -12.11
C GLY A 159 15.68 -11.86 -13.21
N VAL A 160 16.65 -11.08 -13.70
CA VAL A 160 17.63 -11.52 -14.71
C VAL A 160 18.52 -12.64 -14.14
N PHE A 161 19.09 -12.45 -12.95
CA PHE A 161 19.99 -13.42 -12.34
C PHE A 161 19.28 -14.71 -11.95
N THR A 162 18.07 -14.61 -11.37
CA THR A 162 17.27 -15.80 -11.01
C THR A 162 16.87 -16.60 -12.26
N THR A 163 16.43 -15.92 -13.32
CA THR A 163 16.08 -16.58 -14.58
C THR A 163 17.30 -17.26 -15.24
N GLN A 164 18.43 -16.56 -15.28
CA GLN A 164 19.68 -17.13 -15.81
C GLN A 164 20.10 -18.37 -15.01
N THR A 165 20.01 -18.32 -13.68
CA THR A 165 20.32 -19.44 -12.80
C THR A 165 19.41 -20.64 -13.05
N LEU A 166 18.11 -20.43 -13.14
CA LEU A 166 17.13 -21.48 -13.43
C LEU A 166 17.42 -22.16 -14.78
N LEU A 167 17.65 -21.36 -15.84
CA LEU A 167 17.96 -21.90 -17.19
C LEU A 167 19.26 -22.70 -17.20
N SER A 168 20.29 -22.23 -16.50
CA SER A 168 21.55 -22.95 -16.39
C SER A 168 21.42 -24.26 -15.60
N SER A 169 20.62 -24.26 -14.53
CA SER A 169 20.37 -25.43 -13.66
C SER A 169 19.55 -26.52 -14.37
N VAL A 170 18.65 -26.15 -15.28
CA VAL A 170 17.91 -27.11 -16.13
C VAL A 170 18.81 -27.74 -17.20
N GLY A 171 20.01 -27.19 -17.43
CA GLY A 171 20.96 -27.70 -18.43
C GLY A 171 20.75 -27.15 -19.84
N VAL A 172 19.91 -26.12 -20.00
CA VAL A 172 19.67 -25.47 -21.30
C VAL A 172 20.96 -24.89 -21.87
N SER A 173 21.81 -24.29 -21.03
CA SER A 173 23.06 -23.67 -21.47
C SER A 173 24.16 -24.70 -21.87
N ARG A 174 23.99 -25.99 -21.55
CA ARG A 174 24.94 -27.06 -21.81
C ARG A 174 24.47 -28.06 -22.90
N ASN A 175 23.34 -27.79 -23.55
CA ASN A 175 22.69 -28.71 -24.52
C ASN A 175 22.54 -30.16 -24.04
N ARG A 176 22.45 -30.37 -22.72
CA ARG A 176 22.41 -31.72 -22.11
C ARG A 176 21.00 -32.22 -21.82
N ALA A 177 19.99 -31.32 -21.82
CA ALA A 177 18.62 -31.70 -21.53
C ALA A 177 17.79 -31.83 -22.81
N ALA A 178 17.03 -32.92 -22.93
CA ALA A 178 16.04 -33.07 -23.98
C ALA A 178 14.98 -31.92 -23.84
N PRO A 179 14.62 -31.25 -24.95
CA PRO A 179 13.67 -30.11 -24.90
C PRO A 179 12.34 -30.44 -24.19
N GLY A 180 11.83 -31.66 -24.37
CA GLY A 180 10.62 -32.13 -23.70
C GLY A 180 10.73 -32.23 -22.20
N ALA A 181 11.87 -32.70 -21.66
CA ALA A 181 12.08 -32.77 -20.20
C ALA A 181 12.19 -31.39 -19.58
N VAL A 182 12.78 -30.41 -20.25
CA VAL A 182 12.83 -29.02 -19.80
C VAL A 182 11.43 -28.43 -19.73
N ALA A 183 10.62 -28.64 -20.77
CA ALA A 183 9.23 -28.16 -20.81
C ALA A 183 8.36 -28.77 -19.66
N ILE A 184 8.49 -30.07 -19.43
CA ILE A 184 7.76 -30.76 -18.35
C ILE A 184 8.14 -30.18 -16.98
N ASN A 185 9.44 -30.02 -16.70
CA ASN A 185 9.90 -29.43 -15.44
C ASN A 185 9.37 -28.00 -15.24
N TRP A 186 9.31 -27.22 -16.31
CA TRP A 186 8.76 -25.85 -16.27
C TRP A 186 7.27 -25.84 -15.97
N ILE A 187 6.50 -26.71 -16.63
CA ILE A 187 5.05 -26.85 -16.42
C ILE A 187 4.75 -27.30 -14.98
N LEU A 188 5.51 -28.28 -14.47
CA LEU A 188 5.35 -28.77 -13.08
C LEU A 188 5.67 -27.67 -12.06
N LYS A 189 6.74 -26.91 -12.25
CA LYS A 189 7.10 -25.77 -11.44
C LYS A 189 5.95 -24.74 -11.40
N ASP A 190 5.42 -24.36 -12.55
CA ASP A 190 4.33 -23.38 -12.67
C ASP A 190 3.02 -23.93 -12.09
N GLY A 191 2.74 -25.22 -12.29
CA GLY A 191 1.61 -25.91 -11.67
C GLY A 191 1.65 -25.86 -10.15
N ALA A 192 2.80 -26.19 -9.55
CA ALA A 192 3.00 -26.10 -8.11
C ALA A 192 2.74 -24.68 -7.58
N GLY A 193 3.24 -23.66 -8.26
CA GLY A 193 2.98 -22.25 -7.90
C GLY A 193 1.50 -21.90 -7.92
N ARG A 194 0.76 -22.32 -8.94
CA ARG A 194 -0.70 -22.09 -9.03
C ARG A 194 -1.45 -22.78 -7.90
N VAL A 195 -1.10 -24.01 -7.54
CA VAL A 195 -1.69 -24.72 -6.38
C VAL A 195 -1.41 -23.96 -5.10
N GLY A 196 -0.18 -23.51 -4.86
CA GLY A 196 0.19 -22.70 -3.71
C GLY A 196 -0.64 -21.41 -3.63
N LYS A 197 -0.81 -20.72 -4.76
CA LYS A 197 -1.66 -19.54 -4.88
C LYS A 197 -3.11 -19.83 -4.49
N MET A 198 -3.69 -20.92 -4.97
CA MET A 198 -5.07 -21.31 -4.67
C MET A 198 -5.25 -21.60 -3.17
N LEU A 199 -4.36 -22.39 -2.56
CA LEU A 199 -4.41 -22.73 -1.14
C LEU A 199 -4.29 -21.47 -0.26
N PHE A 200 -3.42 -20.55 -0.62
CA PHE A 200 -3.21 -19.33 0.14
C PHE A 200 -4.37 -18.32 0.01
N SER A 201 -5.09 -18.31 -1.11
CA SER A 201 -6.26 -17.44 -1.32
C SER A 201 -7.36 -17.64 -0.26
N ARG A 202 -7.41 -18.80 0.39
CA ARG A 202 -8.29 -19.07 1.55
C ARG A 202 -8.05 -18.10 2.73
N GLN A 203 -6.88 -17.48 2.80
CA GLN A 203 -6.51 -16.52 3.85
C GLN A 203 -7.00 -15.08 3.55
N GLY A 204 -7.71 -14.85 2.45
CA GLY A 204 -8.07 -13.54 1.91
C GLY A 204 -8.56 -12.53 2.94
N LYS A 205 -9.44 -12.95 3.87
CA LYS A 205 -9.97 -12.07 4.92
C LYS A 205 -8.90 -11.44 5.83
N LYS A 206 -7.71 -12.04 5.95
CA LYS A 206 -6.63 -11.50 6.80
C LYS A 206 -5.97 -10.27 6.18
N PHE A 207 -6.02 -10.12 4.84
CA PHE A 207 -5.42 -8.98 4.14
C PHE A 207 -6.07 -7.64 4.50
N ASP A 208 -7.37 -7.66 4.86
CA ASP A 208 -8.08 -6.45 5.24
C ASP A 208 -7.60 -5.89 6.59
N TYR A 209 -7.11 -6.75 7.49
CA TYR A 209 -6.80 -6.36 8.86
C TYR A 209 -5.34 -5.95 9.08
N ASP A 210 -4.39 -6.75 8.61
CA ASP A 210 -2.95 -6.55 8.86
C ASP A 210 -2.22 -6.17 7.55
N LEU A 211 -2.75 -5.15 6.84
CA LEU A 211 -2.39 -4.76 5.48
C LEU A 211 -0.88 -4.52 5.29
N LYS A 212 -0.27 -3.66 6.13
CA LYS A 212 1.15 -3.29 6.01
C LYS A 212 2.07 -4.47 6.34
N GLN A 213 1.74 -5.22 7.40
CA GLN A 213 2.49 -6.39 7.83
C GLN A 213 2.47 -7.48 6.75
N LEU A 214 1.29 -7.74 6.17
CA LEU A 214 1.14 -8.74 5.11
C LEU A 214 1.79 -8.29 3.79
N ARG A 215 1.72 -6.98 3.46
CA ARG A 215 2.42 -6.43 2.29
C ARG A 215 3.92 -6.69 2.39
N PHE A 216 4.54 -6.34 3.51
CA PHE A 216 5.97 -6.54 3.73
C PHE A 216 6.33 -8.03 3.81
N ALA A 217 5.50 -8.85 4.45
CA ALA A 217 5.69 -10.31 4.47
C ALA A 217 5.64 -10.93 3.08
N GLY A 218 4.76 -10.44 2.20
CA GLY A 218 4.73 -10.86 0.80
C GLY A 218 6.03 -10.55 0.07
N ASP A 219 6.60 -9.37 0.28
CA ASP A 219 7.88 -8.99 -0.32
C ASP A 219 9.04 -9.83 0.24
N LEU A 220 9.03 -10.19 1.55
CA LEU A 220 9.98 -11.14 2.13
C LEU A 220 9.86 -12.55 1.52
N LEU A 221 8.63 -13.02 1.27
CA LEU A 221 8.39 -14.31 0.63
C LEU A 221 8.87 -14.32 -0.83
N LEU A 222 8.76 -13.18 -1.53
CA LEU A 222 9.28 -13.04 -2.90
C LEU A 222 10.80 -13.19 -2.91
N GLU A 223 11.48 -12.51 -2.00
CA GLU A 223 12.93 -12.58 -1.83
C GLU A 223 13.41 -13.97 -1.43
N LEU A 224 12.73 -14.60 -0.50
CA LEU A 224 13.00 -15.99 -0.11
C LEU A 224 12.85 -16.92 -1.31
N GLY A 225 11.81 -16.75 -2.12
CA GLY A 225 11.60 -17.50 -3.34
C GLY A 225 12.73 -17.28 -4.36
N ALA A 226 13.19 -16.03 -4.54
CA ALA A 226 14.33 -15.71 -5.39
C ALA A 226 15.63 -16.34 -4.89
N GLY A 227 15.87 -16.33 -3.57
CA GLY A 227 17.02 -17.02 -2.97
C GLY A 227 17.00 -18.53 -3.18
N VAL A 228 15.82 -19.17 -3.06
CA VAL A 228 15.65 -20.60 -3.32
C VAL A 228 15.89 -20.93 -4.82
N GLU A 229 15.49 -20.04 -5.73
CA GLU A 229 15.85 -20.21 -7.16
C GLU A 229 17.36 -20.17 -7.38
N LEU A 230 18.07 -19.27 -6.72
CA LEU A 230 19.54 -19.24 -6.80
C LEU A 230 20.18 -20.50 -6.23
N ALA A 231 19.60 -21.08 -5.16
CA ALA A 231 20.10 -22.31 -4.57
C ALA A 231 20.05 -23.51 -5.53
N THR A 232 19.24 -23.45 -6.59
CA THR A 232 19.23 -24.49 -7.64
C THR A 232 20.58 -24.65 -8.35
N ALA A 233 21.38 -23.58 -8.41
CA ALA A 233 22.74 -23.65 -8.98
C ALA A 233 23.71 -24.48 -8.13
N ALA A 234 23.54 -24.44 -6.80
CA ALA A 234 24.37 -25.19 -5.85
C ALA A 234 23.95 -26.67 -5.76
N ALA A 235 22.67 -26.98 -6.00
CA ALA A 235 22.12 -28.33 -5.94
C ALA A 235 21.28 -28.69 -7.18
N PRO A 236 21.90 -28.87 -8.36
CA PRO A 236 21.16 -29.13 -9.62
C PRO A 236 20.32 -30.41 -9.60
N HIS A 237 20.71 -31.42 -8.80
CA HIS A 237 19.93 -32.66 -8.62
C HIS A 237 18.60 -32.44 -7.90
N LEU A 238 18.46 -31.35 -7.12
CA LEU A 238 17.23 -30.93 -6.45
C LEU A 238 16.50 -29.83 -7.22
N PHE A 239 16.81 -29.63 -8.51
CA PHE A 239 16.25 -28.54 -9.31
C PHE A 239 14.71 -28.47 -9.20
N LEU A 240 14.02 -29.57 -9.49
CA LEU A 240 12.56 -29.58 -9.55
C LEU A 240 11.90 -29.25 -8.19
N PRO A 241 12.25 -29.90 -7.07
CA PRO A 241 11.66 -29.56 -5.78
C PRO A 241 11.98 -28.12 -5.34
N LEU A 242 13.22 -27.64 -5.55
CA LEU A 242 13.58 -26.26 -5.21
C LEU A 242 12.86 -25.25 -6.09
N ALA A 243 12.79 -25.48 -7.40
CA ALA A 243 12.07 -24.61 -8.32
C ALA A 243 10.56 -24.58 -8.04
N CYS A 244 9.95 -25.70 -7.68
CA CYS A 244 8.56 -25.76 -7.25
C CYS A 244 8.34 -24.97 -5.96
N ALA A 245 9.19 -25.18 -4.94
CA ALA A 245 9.11 -24.46 -3.67
C ALA A 245 9.26 -22.93 -3.88
N ALA A 246 10.25 -22.52 -4.64
CA ALA A 246 10.47 -21.11 -5.00
C ALA A 246 9.24 -20.50 -5.69
N ASN A 247 8.67 -21.23 -6.65
CA ASN A 247 7.51 -20.75 -7.40
C ASN A 247 6.24 -20.67 -6.52
N VAL A 248 6.06 -21.59 -5.57
CA VAL A 248 5.00 -21.50 -4.54
C VAL A 248 5.16 -20.23 -3.72
N LEU A 249 6.37 -19.95 -3.19
CA LEU A 249 6.65 -18.75 -2.41
C LEU A 249 6.36 -17.47 -3.20
N LYS A 250 6.85 -17.39 -4.45
CA LYS A 250 6.61 -16.24 -5.34
C LYS A 250 5.12 -16.05 -5.68
N ASN A 251 4.38 -17.13 -5.90
CA ASN A 251 2.94 -17.05 -6.17
C ASN A 251 2.13 -16.64 -4.95
N VAL A 252 2.50 -17.09 -3.74
CA VAL A 252 1.91 -16.61 -2.48
C VAL A 252 2.22 -15.13 -2.29
N ALA A 253 3.45 -14.68 -2.55
CA ALA A 253 3.84 -13.27 -2.54
C ALA A 253 3.02 -12.44 -3.52
N ALA A 254 2.78 -12.94 -4.74
CA ALA A 254 1.97 -12.27 -5.77
C ALA A 254 0.52 -12.07 -5.32
N VAL A 255 -0.12 -13.08 -4.69
CA VAL A 255 -1.47 -12.93 -4.10
C VAL A 255 -1.47 -11.85 -3.03
N THR A 256 -0.50 -11.89 -2.14
CA THR A 256 -0.37 -10.91 -1.04
C THR A 256 -0.19 -9.50 -1.60
N SER A 257 0.66 -9.33 -2.60
CA SER A 257 0.90 -8.05 -3.27
C SER A 257 -0.38 -7.52 -3.94
N THR A 258 -1.09 -8.36 -4.69
CA THR A 258 -2.32 -7.97 -5.39
C THR A 258 -3.44 -7.62 -4.40
N SER A 259 -3.65 -8.44 -3.36
CA SER A 259 -4.70 -8.23 -2.37
C SER A 259 -4.49 -6.97 -1.52
N THR A 260 -3.25 -6.61 -1.24
CA THR A 260 -2.92 -5.41 -0.44
C THR A 260 -2.83 -4.13 -1.26
N ARG A 261 -2.62 -4.22 -2.57
CA ARG A 261 -2.46 -3.07 -3.47
C ARG A 261 -3.71 -2.21 -3.57
N THR A 262 -4.86 -2.83 -3.83
CA THR A 262 -6.13 -2.09 -4.02
C THR A 262 -6.51 -1.23 -2.81
N PRO A 263 -6.50 -1.73 -1.55
CA PRO A 263 -6.75 -0.89 -0.39
C PRO A 263 -5.74 0.26 -0.22
N ILE A 264 -4.46 0.04 -0.57
CA ILE A 264 -3.43 1.09 -0.51
C ILE A 264 -3.72 2.18 -1.53
N TYR A 265 -4.01 1.83 -2.79
CA TYR A 265 -4.32 2.80 -3.83
C TYR A 265 -5.61 3.56 -3.56
N LYS A 266 -6.61 2.87 -3.00
CA LYS A 266 -7.85 3.51 -2.53
C LYS A 266 -7.58 4.55 -1.44
N ALA A 267 -6.59 4.32 -0.58
CA ALA A 267 -6.22 5.30 0.44
C ALA A 267 -5.56 6.55 -0.14
N PHE A 268 -4.90 6.46 -1.29
CA PHE A 268 -4.26 7.61 -1.95
C PHE A 268 -5.22 8.44 -2.78
N ALA A 269 -6.25 7.82 -3.35
CA ALA A 269 -7.20 8.47 -4.25
C ALA A 269 -8.07 9.49 -3.51
N LYS A 270 -8.18 10.70 -4.06
CA LYS A 270 -9.16 11.71 -3.66
C LYS A 270 -10.26 11.77 -4.73
N GLY A 271 -11.49 11.49 -4.32
CA GLY A 271 -12.62 11.39 -5.24
C GLY A 271 -12.67 10.03 -5.95
N GLU A 272 -13.15 9.99 -7.19
CA GLU A 272 -13.42 8.76 -7.96
C GLU A 272 -12.26 8.41 -8.95
N ASN A 273 -11.01 8.76 -8.61
CA ASN A 273 -9.86 8.60 -9.50
C ASN A 273 -9.00 7.35 -9.21
N ILE A 274 -9.55 6.34 -8.51
CA ILE A 274 -8.81 5.12 -8.15
C ILE A 274 -8.29 4.35 -9.38
N GLY A 275 -9.02 4.39 -10.50
CA GLY A 275 -8.61 3.77 -11.76
C GLY A 275 -7.33 4.40 -12.30
N ASP A 276 -7.27 5.72 -12.35
CA ASP A 276 -6.11 6.48 -12.83
C ASP A 276 -4.91 6.32 -11.90
N VAL A 277 -5.10 6.45 -10.58
CA VAL A 277 -4.04 6.18 -9.56
C VAL A 277 -3.46 4.77 -9.72
N THR A 278 -4.32 3.77 -9.99
CA THR A 278 -3.88 2.39 -10.20
C THR A 278 -3.08 2.25 -11.49
N ALA A 279 -3.59 2.78 -12.60
CA ALA A 279 -2.93 2.70 -13.90
C ALA A 279 -1.56 3.36 -13.89
N LYS A 280 -1.45 4.57 -13.34
CA LYS A 280 -0.17 5.28 -13.22
C LYS A 280 0.81 4.56 -12.28
N GLY A 281 0.31 4.02 -11.17
CA GLY A 281 1.12 3.23 -10.24
C GLY A 281 1.70 1.95 -10.87
N GLU A 282 0.95 1.27 -11.73
CA GLU A 282 1.45 0.12 -12.49
C GLU A 282 2.45 0.55 -13.56
N CYS A 283 2.19 1.67 -14.25
CA CYS A 283 3.13 2.21 -15.25
C CYS A 283 4.48 2.54 -14.62
N VAL A 284 4.50 3.24 -13.48
CA VAL A 284 5.73 3.53 -12.72
C VAL A 284 6.48 2.25 -12.36
N SER A 285 5.75 1.23 -11.89
CA SER A 285 6.35 -0.06 -11.53
C SER A 285 7.00 -0.76 -12.72
N ASN A 286 6.29 -0.79 -13.86
CA ASN A 286 6.78 -1.44 -15.07
C ASN A 286 7.99 -0.71 -15.67
N ILE A 287 7.98 0.62 -15.69
CA ILE A 287 9.15 1.41 -16.15
C ILE A 287 10.36 1.11 -15.28
N ALA A 288 10.19 1.13 -13.96
CA ALA A 288 11.29 0.85 -13.03
C ALA A 288 11.82 -0.59 -13.18
N ASP A 289 10.93 -1.57 -13.36
CA ASP A 289 11.28 -2.98 -13.59
C ASP A 289 12.09 -3.16 -14.89
N LEU A 290 11.66 -2.51 -15.98
CA LEU A 290 12.39 -2.53 -17.26
C LEU A 290 13.78 -1.89 -17.15
N LEU A 291 13.90 -0.76 -16.42
CA LEU A 291 15.20 -0.11 -16.20
C LEU A 291 16.14 -1.01 -15.38
N GLY A 292 15.63 -1.65 -14.32
CA GLY A 292 16.38 -2.60 -13.52
C GLY A 292 16.81 -3.82 -14.33
N THR A 293 15.92 -4.39 -15.13
CA THR A 293 16.20 -5.50 -16.04
C THR A 293 17.28 -5.12 -17.05
N GLY A 294 17.16 -3.97 -17.70
CA GLY A 294 18.13 -3.48 -18.68
C GLY A 294 19.54 -3.31 -18.07
N LEU A 295 19.61 -2.68 -16.90
CA LEU A 295 20.88 -2.52 -16.17
C LEU A 295 21.50 -3.88 -15.81
N SER A 296 20.70 -4.82 -15.33
CA SER A 296 21.18 -6.15 -14.95
C SER A 296 21.66 -6.98 -16.14
N ILE A 297 21.05 -6.86 -17.30
CA ILE A 297 21.56 -7.47 -18.53
C ILE A 297 22.96 -6.93 -18.86
N MET A 298 23.19 -5.63 -18.69
CA MET A 298 24.51 -5.02 -18.91
C MET A 298 25.54 -5.52 -17.89
N ILE A 299 25.15 -5.61 -16.61
CA ILE A 299 26.01 -6.09 -15.53
C ILE A 299 26.33 -7.59 -15.72
N SER A 300 25.35 -8.40 -16.09
CA SER A 300 25.49 -9.85 -16.30
C SER A 300 26.57 -10.18 -17.33
N LYS A 301 26.77 -9.34 -18.37
CA LYS A 301 27.83 -9.51 -19.37
C LYS A 301 29.24 -9.46 -18.77
N ARG A 302 29.42 -8.88 -17.59
CA ARG A 302 30.71 -8.77 -16.90
C ARG A 302 31.00 -9.94 -15.96
N ASN A 303 30.13 -10.97 -15.94
CA ASN A 303 30.25 -12.15 -15.07
C ASN A 303 30.51 -11.81 -13.60
N PRO A 304 29.66 -10.98 -12.95
CA PRO A 304 29.86 -10.61 -11.57
C PRO A 304 29.63 -11.82 -10.64
N SER A 305 30.13 -11.74 -9.40
CA SER A 305 29.81 -12.74 -8.38
C SER A 305 28.31 -12.76 -8.13
N LEU A 306 27.65 -13.88 -8.45
CA LEU A 306 26.21 -14.06 -8.36
C LEU A 306 25.70 -13.78 -6.92
N VAL A 307 26.37 -14.33 -5.90
CA VAL A 307 25.97 -14.20 -4.50
C VAL A 307 26.07 -12.76 -4.02
N THR A 308 27.17 -12.07 -4.34
CA THR A 308 27.37 -10.68 -3.92
C THR A 308 26.36 -9.74 -4.60
N THR A 309 26.18 -9.92 -5.90
CA THR A 309 25.24 -9.08 -6.68
C THR A 309 23.81 -9.28 -6.20
N PHE A 310 23.40 -10.54 -6.04
CA PHE A 310 22.07 -10.85 -5.50
C PHE A 310 21.89 -10.28 -4.09
N GLY A 311 22.86 -10.44 -3.21
CA GLY A 311 22.80 -9.91 -1.84
C GLY A 311 22.61 -8.39 -1.80
N LEU A 312 23.34 -7.64 -2.64
CA LEU A 312 23.19 -6.19 -2.75
C LEU A 312 21.82 -5.78 -3.30
N LEU A 313 21.35 -6.45 -4.34
CA LEU A 313 20.03 -6.18 -4.93
C LEU A 313 18.90 -6.52 -3.96
N SER A 314 18.99 -7.64 -3.23
CA SER A 314 18.02 -8.03 -2.19
C SER A 314 17.99 -7.04 -1.05
N CYS A 315 19.12 -6.55 -0.57
CA CYS A 315 19.16 -5.49 0.44
C CYS A 315 18.45 -4.22 -0.05
N GLY A 316 18.74 -3.80 -1.29
CA GLY A 316 18.08 -2.66 -1.92
C GLY A 316 16.56 -2.86 -2.06
N TYR A 317 16.14 -4.05 -2.49
CA TYR A 317 14.73 -4.42 -2.61
C TYR A 317 14.02 -4.37 -1.25
N LEU A 318 14.54 -5.06 -0.23
CA LEU A 318 13.93 -5.12 1.10
C LEU A 318 13.90 -3.77 1.80
N PHE A 319 14.97 -2.97 1.67
CA PHE A 319 15.00 -1.61 2.20
C PHE A 319 13.92 -0.73 1.53
N SER A 320 13.82 -0.79 0.19
CA SER A 320 12.82 -0.04 -0.56
C SER A 320 11.40 -0.49 -0.22
N SER A 321 11.17 -1.80 -0.06
CA SER A 321 9.89 -2.38 0.38
C SER A 321 9.49 -1.90 1.77
N TYR A 322 10.42 -1.91 2.73
CA TYR A 322 10.18 -1.40 4.08
C TYR A 322 9.77 0.08 4.05
N ARG A 323 10.48 0.90 3.30
CA ARG A 323 10.21 2.33 3.15
C ARG A 323 8.89 2.58 2.40
N GLU A 324 8.59 1.79 1.35
CA GLU A 324 7.31 1.82 0.62
C GLU A 324 6.14 1.61 1.60
N VAL A 325 6.17 0.53 2.38
CA VAL A 325 5.09 0.19 3.32
C VAL A 325 4.96 1.23 4.43
N ARG A 326 6.08 1.74 4.93
CA ARG A 326 6.10 2.75 6.00
C ARG A 326 5.55 4.10 5.55
N SER A 327 5.67 4.45 4.28
CA SER A 327 5.14 5.71 3.73
C SER A 327 3.61 5.74 3.61
N VAL A 328 2.94 4.58 3.69
CA VAL A 328 1.48 4.51 3.60
C VAL A 328 0.84 5.05 4.87
N VAL A 329 -0.05 6.05 4.72
CA VAL A 329 -0.86 6.59 5.81
C VAL A 329 -2.31 6.12 5.62
N LEU A 330 -2.80 5.33 6.58
CA LEU A 330 -4.16 4.79 6.57
C LEU A 330 -5.00 5.43 7.65
N HIS A 331 -6.23 5.81 7.31
CA HIS A 331 -7.19 6.43 8.23
C HIS A 331 -7.92 5.41 9.12
N THR A 332 -7.82 4.12 8.80
CA THR A 332 -8.50 3.04 9.51
C THR A 332 -7.65 2.51 10.66
N LEU A 333 -8.30 2.08 11.74
CA LEU A 333 -7.67 1.48 12.90
C LEU A 333 -7.65 -0.04 12.76
N ASN A 334 -6.46 -0.60 12.46
CA ASN A 334 -6.20 -2.02 12.64
C ASN A 334 -5.72 -2.27 14.08
N ARG A 335 -5.48 -3.54 14.43
CA ARG A 335 -5.05 -3.88 15.80
C ARG A 335 -3.81 -3.14 16.27
N ALA A 336 -2.79 -3.00 15.41
CA ALA A 336 -1.53 -2.36 15.76
C ALA A 336 -1.69 -0.86 15.99
N ARG A 337 -2.35 -0.15 15.07
CA ARG A 337 -2.63 1.29 15.21
C ARG A 337 -3.61 1.57 16.36
N PHE A 338 -4.59 0.68 16.54
CA PHE A 338 -5.54 0.79 17.67
C PHE A 338 -4.83 0.66 19.02
N SER A 339 -3.92 -0.31 19.16
CA SER A 339 -3.10 -0.45 20.38
C SER A 339 -2.31 0.82 20.67
N VAL A 340 -1.63 1.38 19.66
CA VAL A 340 -0.90 2.65 19.79
C VAL A 340 -1.80 3.80 20.22
N ALA A 341 -2.99 3.92 19.62
CA ALA A 341 -3.94 4.98 19.91
C ALA A 341 -4.47 4.88 21.33
N VAL A 342 -4.85 3.67 21.79
CA VAL A 342 -5.39 3.45 23.14
C VAL A 342 -4.30 3.58 24.20
N ASP A 343 -3.10 3.03 23.97
CA ASP A 343 -1.98 3.15 24.90
C ASP A 343 -1.56 4.61 25.11
N SER A 344 -1.56 5.42 24.06
CA SER A 344 -1.32 6.86 24.15
C SER A 344 -2.44 7.54 24.95
N PHE A 345 -3.69 7.26 24.61
CA PHE A 345 -4.84 7.87 25.29
C PHE A 345 -4.90 7.52 26.78
N VAL A 346 -4.65 6.28 27.15
CA VAL A 346 -4.68 5.85 28.57
C VAL A 346 -3.55 6.51 29.38
N LYS A 347 -2.37 6.74 28.75
CA LYS A 347 -1.20 7.34 29.41
C LYS A 347 -1.27 8.87 29.49
N THR A 348 -1.70 9.53 28.42
CA THR A 348 -1.58 10.98 28.24
C THR A 348 -2.92 11.70 28.08
N GLY A 349 -4.00 10.96 27.93
CA GLY A 349 -5.32 11.51 27.58
C GLY A 349 -5.41 12.02 26.13
N GLN A 350 -4.38 11.80 25.29
CA GLN A 350 -4.35 12.26 23.92
C GLN A 350 -4.24 11.09 22.93
N VAL A 351 -4.88 11.23 21.77
CA VAL A 351 -4.78 10.27 20.68
C VAL A 351 -3.75 10.80 19.66
N PRO A 352 -2.81 9.98 19.19
CA PRO A 352 -1.81 10.41 18.21
C PRO A 352 -2.46 10.78 16.88
N SER A 353 -1.83 11.70 16.15
CA SER A 353 -2.23 12.05 14.79
C SER A 353 -2.15 10.84 13.84
N LEU A 354 -2.80 10.95 12.67
CA LEU A 354 -2.71 9.89 11.65
C LEU A 354 -1.27 9.54 11.28
N GLN A 355 -0.42 10.54 11.12
CA GLN A 355 0.98 10.32 10.75
C GLN A 355 1.74 9.61 11.86
N GLU A 356 1.65 10.09 13.09
CA GLU A 356 2.32 9.50 14.26
C GLU A 356 1.86 8.06 14.50
N GLY A 357 0.55 7.79 14.51
CA GLY A 357 0.01 6.46 14.72
C GLY A 357 0.40 5.47 13.61
N ASN A 358 0.47 5.93 12.36
CA ASN A 358 0.96 5.11 11.25
C ASN A 358 2.50 4.90 11.30
N MET A 359 3.27 5.87 11.81
CA MET A 359 4.72 5.73 11.98
C MET A 359 5.09 4.79 13.14
N GLN A 360 4.31 4.78 14.21
CA GLN A 360 4.51 3.91 15.37
C GLN A 360 4.01 2.47 15.13
N GLU A 361 3.27 2.23 14.03
CA GLU A 361 2.81 0.90 13.67
C GLU A 361 3.99 -0.04 13.41
N ASN A 362 4.08 -1.14 14.15
CA ASN A 362 5.13 -2.13 13.99
C ASN A 362 4.88 -3.03 12.78
N ILE A 363 5.64 -2.83 11.70
CA ILE A 363 5.55 -3.58 10.46
C ILE A 363 6.02 -5.04 10.63
N PHE A 364 6.97 -5.30 11.53
CA PHE A 364 7.50 -6.64 11.79
C PHE A 364 6.62 -7.49 12.72
N SER A 365 5.49 -6.95 13.21
CA SER A 365 4.53 -7.69 14.03
C SER A 365 3.65 -8.59 13.16
N PHE A 366 4.26 -9.64 12.60
CA PHE A 366 3.52 -10.57 11.74
C PHE A 366 2.41 -11.31 12.51
N PRO A 367 1.22 -11.51 11.90
CA PRO A 367 0.06 -12.09 12.58
C PRO A 367 0.29 -13.51 13.13
N TRP A 368 1.24 -14.26 12.59
CA TRP A 368 1.54 -15.64 12.96
C TRP A 368 2.71 -15.81 13.94
N LEU A 369 3.54 -14.77 14.14
CA LEU A 369 4.74 -14.83 14.98
C LEU A 369 4.52 -14.30 16.39
N LYS A 370 3.57 -13.38 16.60
CA LYS A 370 3.42 -12.68 17.87
C LYS A 370 2.29 -13.26 18.70
N ASP A 371 2.62 -13.71 19.90
CA ASP A 371 1.62 -13.95 20.93
C ASP A 371 0.99 -12.63 21.38
N ARG A 372 -0.34 -12.53 21.26
CA ARG A 372 -1.07 -11.28 21.50
C ARG A 372 -1.68 -11.28 22.88
N PRO A 373 -1.46 -10.22 23.69
CA PRO A 373 -2.05 -10.15 25.02
C PRO A 373 -3.57 -9.96 24.99
N VAL A 374 -4.12 -9.40 23.90
CA VAL A 374 -5.56 -9.16 23.70
C VAL A 374 -6.09 -10.02 22.55
N VAL A 375 -7.15 -10.78 22.79
CA VAL A 375 -7.83 -11.64 21.81
C VAL A 375 -9.30 -11.24 21.70
N LEU A 376 -9.72 -10.81 20.49
CA LEU A 376 -11.11 -10.40 20.22
C LEU A 376 -11.90 -11.56 19.59
N GLY A 377 -13.15 -11.74 20.03
CA GLY A 377 -14.11 -12.68 19.46
C GLY A 377 -13.64 -14.14 19.54
N SER A 378 -13.04 -14.50 20.66
CA SER A 378 -12.63 -15.88 20.97
C SER A 378 -13.82 -16.78 21.34
N ARG A 379 -13.57 -18.08 21.40
CA ARG A 379 -14.55 -19.02 21.92
C ARG A 379 -14.65 -18.87 23.44
N PHE A 380 -15.84 -19.14 24.01
CA PHE A 380 -16.10 -19.09 25.44
C PHE A 380 -15.09 -19.93 26.24
N LYS A 381 -14.88 -21.17 25.85
CA LYS A 381 -13.95 -22.10 26.50
C LYS A 381 -12.47 -21.67 26.52
N ASP A 382 -12.09 -20.72 25.63
CA ASP A 382 -10.72 -20.19 25.59
C ASP A 382 -10.54 -19.09 26.64
N ALA A 383 -11.62 -18.36 26.93
CA ALA A 383 -11.65 -17.24 27.88
C ALA A 383 -11.89 -17.70 29.32
N PHE A 384 -12.84 -18.60 29.52
CA PHE A 384 -13.26 -19.08 30.83
C PHE A 384 -12.91 -20.57 31.01
N GLN A 385 -12.33 -20.90 32.15
CA GLN A 385 -12.09 -22.26 32.61
C GLN A 385 -13.05 -22.64 33.74
N ASP A 386 -13.49 -21.66 34.55
CA ASP A 386 -14.41 -21.80 35.64
C ASP A 386 -15.74 -21.11 35.34
N PRO A 387 -16.88 -21.82 35.44
CA PRO A 387 -18.21 -21.21 35.32
C PRO A 387 -18.49 -20.10 36.34
N GLY A 388 -17.99 -20.25 37.58
CA GLY A 388 -18.15 -19.27 38.63
C GLY A 388 -17.54 -17.91 38.28
N ALA A 389 -16.38 -17.94 37.63
CA ALA A 389 -15.73 -16.71 37.13
C ALA A 389 -16.57 -15.97 36.07
N TYR A 390 -17.30 -16.71 35.24
CA TYR A 390 -18.22 -16.11 34.26
C TYR A 390 -19.43 -15.47 34.96
N LEU A 391 -20.10 -16.20 35.83
CA LEU A 391 -21.30 -15.74 36.55
C LEU A 391 -21.01 -14.53 37.42
N ALA A 392 -19.80 -14.40 37.95
CA ALA A 392 -19.39 -13.26 38.76
C ALA A 392 -19.27 -11.95 37.96
N ILE A 393 -18.87 -12.03 36.69
CA ILE A 393 -18.62 -10.84 35.86
C ILE A 393 -19.75 -10.53 34.87
N GLU A 394 -20.58 -11.49 34.52
CA GLU A 394 -21.70 -11.33 33.57
C GLU A 394 -22.58 -10.12 33.89
N PRO A 395 -22.98 -9.87 35.16
CA PRO A 395 -23.84 -8.72 35.51
C PRO A 395 -23.21 -7.37 35.19
N LEU A 396 -21.85 -7.26 35.20
CA LEU A 396 -21.15 -6.02 34.87
C LEU A 396 -21.31 -5.64 33.39
N PHE A 397 -21.61 -6.62 32.54
CA PHE A 397 -21.73 -6.46 31.09
C PHE A 397 -23.16 -6.65 30.57
N GLU A 398 -24.18 -6.59 31.44
CA GLU A 398 -25.57 -6.79 31.03
C GLU A 398 -26.01 -5.84 29.91
N LYS A 399 -25.64 -4.56 30.04
CA LYS A 399 -25.98 -3.50 29.08
C LYS A 399 -25.04 -3.47 27.85
N GLU A 400 -23.95 -4.22 27.86
CA GLU A 400 -22.94 -4.22 26.81
C GLU A 400 -23.11 -5.40 25.86
N LYS A 401 -22.76 -5.21 24.59
CA LYS A 401 -22.80 -6.25 23.56
C LYS A 401 -21.50 -7.08 23.52
N TYR A 402 -20.73 -7.06 24.60
CA TYR A 402 -19.47 -7.80 24.75
C TYR A 402 -19.22 -8.14 26.22
N ILE A 403 -18.25 -9.01 26.47
CA ILE A 403 -17.73 -9.34 27.80
C ILE A 403 -16.20 -9.35 27.70
N VAL A 404 -15.51 -8.70 28.62
CA VAL A 404 -14.04 -8.71 28.71
C VAL A 404 -13.61 -9.43 29.98
N THR A 405 -12.65 -10.33 29.85
CA THR A 405 -12.08 -11.08 30.98
C THR A 405 -10.59 -11.31 30.81
N TYR A 406 -9.91 -11.58 31.91
CA TYR A 406 -8.52 -12.01 31.94
C TYR A 406 -8.43 -13.50 32.28
N ASN A 407 -7.64 -14.24 31.50
CA ASN A 407 -7.36 -15.64 31.79
C ASN A 407 -5.92 -15.76 32.34
N PRO A 408 -5.77 -16.00 33.65
CA PRO A 408 -4.44 -16.06 34.29
C PRO A 408 -3.56 -17.19 33.75
N SER A 409 -4.15 -18.35 33.44
CA SER A 409 -3.41 -19.52 32.95
C SER A 409 -2.74 -19.27 31.61
N LYS A 410 -3.35 -18.43 30.76
CA LYS A 410 -2.84 -18.08 29.44
C LYS A 410 -2.17 -16.71 29.39
N GLY A 411 -2.27 -15.90 30.47
CA GLY A 411 -1.74 -14.55 30.53
C GLY A 411 -2.36 -13.59 29.50
N LYS A 412 -3.63 -13.83 29.08
CA LYS A 412 -4.28 -13.11 28.00
C LYS A 412 -5.61 -12.52 28.41
N ILE A 413 -5.96 -11.39 27.80
CA ILE A 413 -7.26 -10.78 27.89
C ILE A 413 -8.11 -11.22 26.72
N TYR A 414 -9.32 -11.65 27.00
CA TYR A 414 -10.31 -12.09 26.04
C TYR A 414 -11.49 -11.15 26.01
N ALA A 415 -11.84 -10.65 24.83
CA ALA A 415 -13.08 -9.95 24.61
C ALA A 415 -14.01 -10.84 23.78
N LEU A 416 -15.06 -11.32 24.41
CA LEU A 416 -16.13 -12.10 23.77
C LEU A 416 -17.20 -11.13 23.28
N LEU A 417 -17.74 -11.39 22.10
CA LEU A 417 -18.79 -10.58 21.51
C LEU A 417 -20.13 -11.29 21.63
N LYS A 418 -21.14 -10.57 22.08
CA LYS A 418 -22.53 -11.04 22.08
C LYS A 418 -23.10 -10.96 20.67
N ASP A 419 -24.20 -11.65 20.43
CA ASP A 419 -24.93 -11.56 19.17
C ASP A 419 -25.33 -10.11 18.88
N GLN A 420 -25.41 -9.76 17.56
CA GLN A 420 -25.72 -8.42 17.07
C GLN A 420 -24.71 -7.31 17.46
N ALA A 421 -23.52 -7.64 17.96
CA ALA A 421 -22.47 -6.64 18.18
C ALA A 421 -22.06 -5.94 16.89
N LYS A 422 -22.17 -4.63 16.83
CA LYS A 422 -21.82 -3.76 15.70
C LYS A 422 -20.36 -3.32 15.74
N SER A 423 -19.91 -2.58 14.74
CA SER A 423 -18.52 -2.09 14.63
C SER A 423 -18.11 -1.25 15.85
N ASP A 424 -19.01 -0.42 16.38
CA ASP A 424 -18.76 0.40 17.58
C ASP A 424 -18.59 -0.45 18.83
N ASP A 425 -19.42 -1.50 19.00
CA ASP A 425 -19.29 -2.43 20.13
C ASP A 425 -17.96 -3.19 20.08
N ILE A 426 -17.48 -3.52 18.88
CA ILE A 426 -16.17 -4.18 18.68
C ILE A 426 -15.03 -3.23 19.07
N LEU A 427 -15.11 -1.95 18.67
CA LEU A 427 -14.14 -0.92 19.06
C LEU A 427 -14.15 -0.70 20.57
N LYS A 428 -15.34 -0.61 21.18
CA LYS A 428 -15.50 -0.45 22.64
C LYS A 428 -14.97 -1.66 23.40
N ALA A 429 -15.24 -2.89 22.92
CA ALA A 429 -14.71 -4.12 23.49
C ALA A 429 -13.17 -4.17 23.44
N ALA A 430 -12.59 -3.75 22.31
CA ALA A 430 -11.15 -3.66 22.15
C ALA A 430 -10.54 -2.60 23.06
N PHE A 431 -11.16 -1.42 23.15
CA PHE A 431 -10.74 -0.35 24.07
C PHE A 431 -10.75 -0.86 25.51
N HIS A 432 -11.84 -1.50 25.94
CA HIS A 432 -11.97 -2.09 27.26
C HIS A 432 -10.88 -3.12 27.55
N ALA A 433 -10.60 -4.01 26.60
CA ALA A 433 -9.55 -5.01 26.77
C ALA A 433 -8.16 -4.38 26.94
N HIS A 434 -7.85 -3.28 26.24
CA HIS A 434 -6.61 -2.54 26.43
C HIS A 434 -6.54 -1.79 27.75
N VAL A 435 -7.65 -1.20 28.21
CA VAL A 435 -7.77 -0.55 29.53
C VAL A 435 -7.52 -1.59 30.64
N LEU A 436 -8.16 -2.77 30.56
CA LEU A 436 -7.92 -3.85 31.51
C LEU A 436 -6.47 -4.34 31.50
N LEU A 437 -5.85 -4.43 30.32
CA LEU A 437 -4.44 -4.77 30.18
C LEU A 437 -3.53 -3.75 30.91
N HIS A 438 -3.86 -2.47 30.79
CA HIS A 438 -3.13 -1.41 31.48
C HIS A 438 -3.26 -1.55 33.00
N PHE A 439 -4.45 -1.81 33.55
CA PHE A 439 -4.65 -2.05 34.97
C PHE A 439 -3.83 -3.24 35.49
N ILE A 440 -3.83 -4.36 34.78
CA ILE A 440 -3.08 -5.57 35.16
C ILE A 440 -1.58 -5.28 35.14
N HIS A 441 -1.07 -4.60 34.13
CA HIS A 441 0.35 -4.24 34.04
C HIS A 441 0.76 -3.26 35.15
N SER A 442 -0.06 -2.26 35.46
CA SER A 442 0.20 -1.30 36.53
C SER A 442 0.24 -1.98 37.89
N SER A 443 -0.68 -2.89 38.18
CA SER A 443 -0.70 -3.68 39.42
C SER A 443 0.54 -4.56 39.56
N ASN A 444 0.99 -5.20 38.49
CA ASN A 444 2.20 -6.04 38.50
C ASN A 444 3.48 -5.21 38.73
N ASN A 445 3.56 -4.01 38.15
CA ASN A 445 4.70 -3.10 38.32
C ASN A 445 4.78 -2.56 39.76
N CYS A 446 3.65 -2.20 40.38
CA CYS A 446 3.60 -1.77 41.77
C CYS A 446 4.06 -2.88 42.72
N ARG A 447 3.68 -4.14 42.46
CA ARG A 447 4.11 -5.30 43.25
C ARG A 447 5.61 -5.63 43.08
N SER A 448 6.18 -5.44 41.89
CA SER A 448 7.61 -5.64 41.67
C SER A 448 8.48 -4.58 42.35
N SER A 449 8.04 -3.30 42.39
CA SER A 449 8.72 -2.23 43.11
C SER A 449 8.67 -2.41 44.65
N SER A 450 7.59 -2.95 45.19
CA SER A 450 7.47 -3.23 46.63
C SER A 450 8.30 -4.42 47.07
N ARG A 451 8.62 -5.35 46.16
CA ARG A 451 9.47 -6.54 46.46
C ARG A 451 10.96 -6.24 46.60
N SER A 452 11.44 -5.13 46.08
CA SER A 452 12.87 -4.73 46.24
C SER A 452 13.18 -4.18 47.63
N GLN A 453 12.19 -4.03 48.53
CA GLN A 453 12.38 -3.52 49.89
C GLN A 453 12.11 -4.54 51.02
N GLN A 454 11.69 -5.76 50.73
CA GLN A 454 11.48 -6.78 51.77
C GLN A 454 12.03 -8.14 51.32
N GLU A 455 13.25 -8.42 51.71
CA GLU A 455 13.80 -9.78 51.83
C GLU A 455 13.16 -10.51 53.03
N HIS A 456 12.73 -11.74 52.78
CA HIS A 456 12.21 -12.79 53.69
C HIS A 456 10.66 -12.94 53.72
N GLY A 457 10.23 -13.99 53.03
CA GLY A 457 8.88 -14.57 53.16
C GLY A 457 8.39 -15.24 51.91
N HIS A 458 8.59 -16.57 51.83
CA HIS A 458 7.96 -17.43 50.80
C HIS A 458 6.44 -17.36 50.85
N SER A 459 5.81 -16.73 49.86
CA SER A 459 4.52 -17.16 49.32
C SER A 459 4.33 -16.60 47.93
N ASN A 460 4.37 -17.46 46.93
CA ASN A 460 3.92 -17.18 45.58
C ASN A 460 2.39 -16.97 45.59
N LEU A 461 1.92 -15.80 46.02
CA LEU A 461 0.51 -15.43 45.91
C LEU A 461 0.23 -15.11 44.44
N ILE A 462 -0.28 -16.14 43.74
CA ILE A 462 -1.02 -15.98 42.51
C ILE A 462 -2.16 -14.99 42.84
N PRO A 463 -2.38 -13.90 42.02
CA PRO A 463 -3.49 -12.97 42.25
C PRO A 463 -4.79 -13.77 42.40
N THR A 464 -5.52 -13.51 43.48
CA THR A 464 -6.78 -14.22 43.74
C THR A 464 -7.83 -13.82 42.70
N THR A 465 -8.77 -14.70 42.43
CA THR A 465 -9.90 -14.46 41.51
C THR A 465 -10.69 -13.20 41.89
N ALA A 466 -10.72 -12.85 43.18
CA ALA A 466 -11.34 -11.62 43.72
C ALA A 466 -10.62 -10.34 43.24
N ASP A 467 -9.28 -10.34 43.17
CA ASP A 467 -8.52 -9.17 42.68
C ASP A 467 -8.80 -8.88 41.20
N PHE A 468 -8.99 -9.92 40.39
CA PHE A 468 -9.33 -9.75 38.96
C PHE A 468 -10.76 -9.23 38.77
N GLY A 469 -11.70 -9.64 39.61
CA GLY A 469 -13.07 -9.12 39.60
C GLY A 469 -13.11 -7.60 39.84
N LEU A 470 -12.32 -7.11 40.81
CA LEU A 470 -12.20 -5.67 41.09
C LEU A 470 -11.59 -4.91 39.91
N HIS A 471 -10.52 -5.41 39.30
CA HIS A 471 -9.92 -4.77 38.12
C HIS A 471 -10.88 -4.70 36.95
N ILE A 472 -11.71 -5.73 36.73
CA ILE A 472 -12.75 -5.74 35.70
C ILE A 472 -13.81 -4.69 36.02
N ALA A 473 -14.30 -4.60 37.27
CA ALA A 473 -15.30 -3.63 37.65
C ALA A 473 -14.80 -2.18 37.52
N ASP A 474 -13.55 -1.91 37.91
CA ASP A 474 -12.93 -0.58 37.76
C ASP A 474 -12.69 -0.25 36.29
N SER A 475 -12.29 -1.23 35.46
CA SER A 475 -12.17 -1.03 34.03
C SER A 475 -13.52 -0.71 33.36
N CYS A 476 -14.63 -1.34 33.81
CA CYS A 476 -15.99 -1.00 33.35
C CYS A 476 -16.34 0.48 33.63
N LYS A 477 -16.07 0.98 34.86
CA LYS A 477 -16.28 2.37 35.22
C LYS A 477 -15.46 3.33 34.34
N MET A 478 -14.17 3.06 34.21
CA MET A 478 -13.30 3.87 33.36
C MET A 478 -13.76 3.90 31.90
N VAL A 479 -14.13 2.76 31.34
CA VAL A 479 -14.59 2.66 29.94
C VAL A 479 -15.89 3.40 29.73
N SER A 480 -16.83 3.32 30.67
CA SER A 480 -18.13 4.03 30.56
C SER A 480 -17.95 5.56 30.47
N THR A 481 -16.93 6.13 31.11
CA THR A 481 -16.66 7.56 31.09
C THR A 481 -15.72 8.00 29.99
N SER A 482 -14.72 7.17 29.65
CA SER A 482 -13.61 7.58 28.78
C SER A 482 -13.74 7.16 27.31
N TYR A 483 -14.54 6.13 26.99
CA TYR A 483 -14.67 5.66 25.59
C TYR A 483 -15.20 6.73 24.63
N GLY A 484 -16.23 7.49 25.07
CA GLY A 484 -16.78 8.61 24.29
C GLY A 484 -15.72 9.67 23.97
N HIS A 485 -14.91 10.04 24.98
CA HIS A 485 -13.80 10.99 24.80
C HIS A 485 -12.71 10.45 23.87
N PHE A 486 -12.34 9.18 24.01
CA PHE A 486 -11.40 8.53 23.10
C PHE A 486 -11.90 8.57 21.65
N LYS A 487 -13.16 8.20 21.42
CA LYS A 487 -13.79 8.19 20.10
C LYS A 487 -13.80 9.57 19.45
N ASN A 488 -14.17 10.60 20.18
CA ASN A 488 -14.21 11.98 19.70
C ASN A 488 -12.80 12.48 19.36
N LYS A 489 -11.83 12.31 20.28
CA LYS A 489 -10.44 12.69 20.04
C LYS A 489 -9.81 11.93 18.86
N ALA A 490 -10.11 10.65 18.73
CA ALA A 490 -9.65 9.87 17.58
C ALA A 490 -10.23 10.41 16.27
N ALA A 491 -11.53 10.74 16.24
CA ALA A 491 -12.16 11.33 15.07
C ALA A 491 -11.58 12.73 14.73
N GLU A 492 -11.30 13.57 15.73
CA GLU A 492 -10.63 14.87 15.55
C GLU A 492 -9.24 14.74 14.93
N GLN A 493 -8.49 13.68 15.28
CA GLN A 493 -7.19 13.37 14.68
C GLN A 493 -7.30 12.72 13.29
N GLY A 494 -8.52 12.55 12.74
CA GLY A 494 -8.79 12.01 11.41
C GLY A 494 -8.93 10.49 11.34
N TRP A 495 -8.95 9.79 12.48
CA TRP A 495 -9.18 8.35 12.49
C TRP A 495 -10.63 8.00 12.16
N ARG A 496 -10.83 7.00 11.31
CA ARG A 496 -12.16 6.53 10.92
C ARG A 496 -12.72 5.61 11.99
N MET A 497 -13.65 6.12 12.80
CA MET A 497 -14.28 5.39 13.90
C MET A 497 -15.58 4.65 13.52
N SER A 498 -16.04 4.77 12.26
CA SER A 498 -17.23 4.07 11.75
C SER A 498 -16.97 2.62 11.37
N GLU A 499 -15.70 2.24 11.14
CA GLU A 499 -15.28 0.92 10.70
C GLU A 499 -14.24 0.35 11.67
N SER A 500 -14.34 -0.95 11.97
CA SER A 500 -13.32 -1.65 12.75
C SER A 500 -12.59 -2.67 11.91
N LEU A 501 -11.28 -2.51 11.76
CA LEU A 501 -10.39 -3.50 11.15
C LEU A 501 -9.64 -4.33 12.23
N LEU A 502 -10.35 -4.67 13.31
CA LEU A 502 -9.78 -5.36 14.46
C LEU A 502 -9.84 -6.89 14.37
N ASN A 503 -10.39 -7.43 13.28
CA ASN A 503 -10.58 -8.89 13.08
C ASN A 503 -11.26 -9.57 14.30
N PRO A 504 -12.55 -9.33 14.52
CA PRO A 504 -13.25 -9.70 15.77
C PRO A 504 -13.57 -11.18 15.90
N GLY A 505 -12.90 -12.10 15.18
CA GLY A 505 -13.21 -13.51 15.21
C GLY A 505 -14.64 -13.85 14.72
N ARG A 506 -15.04 -15.13 14.84
CA ARG A 506 -16.34 -15.60 14.37
C ARG A 506 -17.27 -16.02 15.51
N ALA A 507 -16.75 -16.20 16.74
CA ALA A 507 -17.54 -16.63 17.87
C ALA A 507 -18.45 -15.51 18.36
N ARG A 508 -19.69 -15.84 18.70
CA ARG A 508 -20.68 -14.94 19.29
C ARG A 508 -21.37 -15.68 20.42
N LEU A 509 -21.69 -14.94 21.50
CA LEU A 509 -22.53 -15.42 22.62
C LEU A 509 -23.98 -15.04 22.34
N TYR A 510 -24.87 -15.97 22.61
CA TYR A 510 -26.31 -15.78 22.53
C TYR A 510 -26.89 -15.60 23.93
#